data_0492a7b7bf38ecce68f5c068712951f2
#
_entry.id   0492a7b7bf38ecce68f5c068712951f2
#
_cell.length_a   1.000
_cell.length_b   1.000
_cell.length_c   1.000
_cell.angle_alpha   90.00
_cell.angle_beta   90.00
_cell.angle_gamma   90.00
#
_symmetry.space_group_name_H-M   'P 1'
#
loop_
_entity.id
_entity.type
_entity.pdbx_description
1 polymer ?
#
loop_
_entity_poly.entity_id
_entity_poly.type
_entity_poly.pdbx_seq_one_letter_code
_entity_poly.pdbx_strand_id
1 'polypeptide(L)'
;MSLLVVALVVLLFAVLGAPLFALVAAVAWLGLRAAGYDETLLAVQFWSLTEMPVLIAIPLFTLAGYLLSESKAPQRLLRLSEALLGWLHGGLAIVALLVCAFFTAFTGASGVTIIAFGALLLPALRQAGYPERFSYGVVTTAPSLGMLFAPSVPLILYGIVAQQLSTTPSVSINDMFAAGVLPGLMMIAVVSAYSMWRAPKRAHDIPFSAAEARAALWEARWELPLPFILIGGVYGGVFATSEAAAVVSLYVLFVTVVVRREISLARLPAVLRDSMMLVGAILLILGVSLALTNVIIDAEVPTRLIEWVSAYVDSKLAFLLLLNLFLLGLGMMLDVFSATVIMVPILLPIAMHYGVHPVHLGIIFLANMEIGYFMPPMGMNLFIASYRFDQPLLTLSRSTLPFFWLLLACVLVITYFPGLSLVWVG
;
A
#
# COMPACT_ATOMS: atom_id res chain seq x y z
N MET A 1 -15.22 -26.38 23.70
CA MET A 1 -14.68 -25.19 24.39
C MET A 1 -15.64 -24.04 24.07
N SER A 2 -16.09 -23.23 25.04
CA SER A 2 -17.01 -22.15 24.70
C SER A 2 -16.30 -21.10 23.82
N LEU A 3 -17.03 -20.51 22.88
CA LEU A 3 -16.51 -19.46 21.97
C LEU A 3 -15.82 -18.33 22.75
N LEU A 4 -16.32 -18.02 23.93
CA LEU A 4 -15.78 -17.01 24.84
C LEU A 4 -14.38 -17.39 25.36
N VAL A 5 -14.15 -18.65 25.69
CA VAL A 5 -12.83 -19.14 26.13
C VAL A 5 -11.83 -19.06 24.99
N VAL A 6 -12.22 -19.44 23.75
CA VAL A 6 -11.37 -19.31 22.56
C VAL A 6 -10.98 -17.86 22.34
N ALA A 7 -11.98 -16.95 22.35
CA ALA A 7 -11.74 -15.53 22.16
C ALA A 7 -10.78 -14.94 23.23
N LEU A 8 -10.96 -15.32 24.49
CA LEU A 8 -10.08 -14.86 25.59
C LEU A 8 -8.65 -15.40 25.43
N VAL A 9 -8.48 -16.66 25.03
CA VAL A 9 -7.16 -17.26 24.81
C VAL A 9 -6.45 -16.56 23.63
N VAL A 10 -7.15 -16.37 22.51
CA VAL A 10 -6.60 -15.66 21.34
C VAL A 10 -6.22 -14.22 21.71
N LEU A 11 -7.07 -13.52 22.46
CA LEU A 11 -6.78 -12.16 22.93
C LEU A 11 -5.57 -12.14 23.87
N LEU A 12 -5.44 -13.10 24.77
CA LEU A 12 -4.30 -13.22 25.67
C LEU A 12 -2.99 -13.40 24.86
N PHE A 13 -2.97 -14.32 23.88
CA PHE A 13 -1.80 -14.52 23.04
C PHE A 13 -1.49 -13.27 22.18
N ALA A 14 -2.52 -12.55 21.68
CA ALA A 14 -2.34 -11.30 20.97
C ALA A 14 -1.65 -10.24 21.86
N VAL A 15 -2.10 -10.08 23.11
CA VAL A 15 -1.49 -9.16 24.10
C VAL A 15 -0.06 -9.57 24.46
N LEU A 16 0.22 -10.87 24.48
CA LEU A 16 1.57 -11.42 24.71
C LEU A 16 2.50 -11.27 23.48
N GLY A 17 2.03 -10.69 22.38
CA GLY A 17 2.84 -10.43 21.18
C GLY A 17 2.97 -11.61 20.23
N ALA A 18 2.04 -12.57 20.25
CA ALA A 18 2.04 -13.66 19.27
C ALA A 18 1.88 -13.12 17.84
N PRO A 19 2.60 -13.67 16.86
CA PRO A 19 2.49 -13.25 15.47
C PRO A 19 1.05 -13.41 14.95
N LEU A 20 0.56 -12.41 14.20
CA LEU A 20 -0.83 -12.38 13.73
C LEU A 20 -1.20 -13.63 12.90
N PHE A 21 -0.30 -14.11 12.03
CA PHE A 21 -0.55 -15.31 11.26
C PHE A 21 -0.81 -16.55 12.14
N ALA A 22 -0.14 -16.64 13.29
CA ALA A 22 -0.33 -17.75 14.23
C ALA A 22 -1.70 -17.68 14.93
N LEU A 23 -2.15 -16.46 15.27
CA LEU A 23 -3.49 -16.22 15.82
C LEU A 23 -4.57 -16.58 14.80
N VAL A 24 -4.41 -16.14 13.55
CA VAL A 24 -5.33 -16.46 12.45
C VAL A 24 -5.38 -17.96 12.19
N ALA A 25 -4.20 -18.63 12.15
CA ALA A 25 -4.12 -20.08 11.99
C ALA A 25 -4.82 -20.83 13.14
N ALA A 26 -4.64 -20.39 14.38
CA ALA A 26 -5.28 -20.99 15.54
C ALA A 26 -6.81 -20.85 15.47
N VAL A 27 -7.33 -19.67 15.10
CA VAL A 27 -8.76 -19.45 14.94
C VAL A 27 -9.31 -20.30 13.79
N ALA A 28 -8.62 -20.34 12.65
CA ALA A 28 -9.02 -21.17 11.51
C ALA A 28 -9.06 -22.64 11.88
N TRP A 29 -8.01 -23.16 12.53
CA TRP A 29 -7.94 -24.55 12.97
C TRP A 29 -9.06 -24.93 13.96
N LEU A 30 -9.30 -24.08 14.97
CA LEU A 30 -10.36 -24.30 15.94
C LEU A 30 -11.75 -24.22 15.30
N GLY A 31 -11.92 -23.32 14.32
CA GLY A 31 -13.16 -23.18 13.57
C GLY A 31 -13.46 -24.42 12.71
N LEU A 32 -12.47 -24.91 11.95
CA LEU A 32 -12.58 -26.13 11.15
C LEU A 32 -12.96 -27.32 12.02
N ARG A 33 -12.29 -27.47 13.16
CA ARG A 33 -12.58 -28.54 14.12
C ARG A 33 -13.98 -28.44 14.71
N ALA A 34 -14.43 -27.23 15.03
CA ALA A 34 -15.79 -26.99 15.56
C ALA A 34 -16.86 -27.28 14.52
N ALA A 35 -16.59 -27.04 13.23
CA ALA A 35 -17.46 -27.36 12.12
C ALA A 35 -17.41 -28.85 11.70
N GLY A 36 -16.54 -29.64 12.31
CA GLY A 36 -16.41 -31.07 12.01
C GLY A 36 -15.58 -31.40 10.78
N TYR A 37 -14.82 -30.45 10.26
CA TYR A 37 -13.91 -30.66 9.14
C TYR A 37 -12.58 -31.29 9.57
N ASP A 38 -11.94 -31.98 8.61
CA ASP A 38 -10.60 -32.50 8.81
C ASP A 38 -9.58 -31.36 8.95
N GLU A 39 -8.70 -31.49 9.92
CA GLU A 39 -7.65 -30.50 10.22
C GLU A 39 -6.65 -30.34 9.06
N THR A 40 -6.53 -31.36 8.19
CA THR A 40 -5.69 -31.32 6.97
C THR A 40 -6.18 -30.25 5.98
N LEU A 41 -7.43 -29.79 6.07
CA LEU A 41 -7.99 -28.76 5.19
C LEU A 41 -7.18 -27.45 5.30
N LEU A 42 -6.63 -27.12 6.47
CA LEU A 42 -5.76 -25.97 6.63
C LEU A 42 -4.51 -26.07 5.75
N ALA A 43 -3.88 -27.24 5.71
CA ALA A 43 -2.71 -27.48 4.86
C ALA A 43 -3.08 -27.49 3.37
N VAL A 44 -4.24 -28.04 3.01
CA VAL A 44 -4.75 -28.04 1.63
C VAL A 44 -5.02 -26.60 1.16
N GLN A 45 -5.65 -25.78 1.98
CA GLN A 45 -5.90 -24.37 1.67
C GLN A 45 -4.58 -23.58 1.54
N PHE A 46 -3.61 -23.85 2.40
CA PHE A 46 -2.29 -23.25 2.26
C PHE A 46 -1.60 -23.68 0.95
N TRP A 47 -1.73 -24.96 0.57
CA TRP A 47 -1.18 -25.47 -0.68
C TRP A 47 -1.83 -24.86 -1.92
N SER A 48 -3.13 -24.52 -1.87
CA SER A 48 -3.85 -23.90 -3.00
C SER A 48 -3.26 -22.56 -3.46
N LEU A 49 -2.45 -21.90 -2.61
CA LEU A 49 -1.70 -20.72 -3.01
C LEU A 49 -0.75 -20.99 -4.17
N THR A 50 -0.20 -22.19 -4.26
CA THR A 50 0.74 -22.54 -5.33
C THR A 50 0.08 -22.64 -6.71
N GLU A 51 -1.24 -22.75 -6.74
CA GLU A 51 -2.05 -22.82 -7.96
C GLU A 51 -2.47 -21.44 -8.47
N MET A 52 -2.10 -20.36 -7.79
CA MET A 52 -2.43 -18.98 -8.16
C MET A 52 -1.28 -18.32 -8.93
N PRO A 53 -1.31 -18.24 -10.28
CA PRO A 53 -0.20 -17.70 -11.07
C PRO A 53 0.13 -16.24 -10.73
N VAL A 54 -0.88 -15.47 -10.35
CA VAL A 54 -0.74 -14.05 -10.00
C VAL A 54 0.06 -13.84 -8.72
N LEU A 55 0.07 -14.82 -7.81
CA LEU A 55 0.77 -14.72 -6.54
C LEU A 55 2.29 -14.52 -6.73
N ILE A 56 2.85 -15.01 -7.84
CA ILE A 56 4.26 -14.83 -8.21
C ILE A 56 4.61 -13.34 -8.43
N ALA A 57 3.64 -12.50 -8.74
CA ALA A 57 3.88 -11.07 -8.90
C ALA A 57 4.31 -10.40 -7.59
N ILE A 58 3.83 -10.85 -6.43
CA ILE A 58 4.17 -10.28 -5.11
C ILE A 58 5.68 -10.36 -4.84
N PRO A 59 6.33 -11.56 -4.83
CA PRO A 59 7.77 -11.65 -4.58
C PRO A 59 8.61 -10.92 -5.61
N LEU A 60 8.20 -10.93 -6.88
CA LEU A 60 8.97 -10.31 -7.95
C LEU A 60 8.93 -8.78 -7.89
N PHE A 61 7.76 -8.17 -7.75
CA PHE A 61 7.68 -6.71 -7.58
C PHE A 61 8.33 -6.23 -6.29
N THR A 62 8.14 -6.97 -5.18
CA THR A 62 8.81 -6.64 -3.92
C THR A 62 10.32 -6.69 -4.08
N LEU A 63 10.87 -7.71 -4.73
CA LEU A 63 12.30 -7.81 -5.01
C LEU A 63 12.78 -6.61 -5.85
N ALA A 64 12.07 -6.27 -6.94
CA ALA A 64 12.42 -5.13 -7.77
C ALA A 64 12.44 -3.82 -6.96
N GLY A 65 11.45 -3.60 -6.10
CA GLY A 65 11.38 -2.45 -5.21
C GLY A 65 12.56 -2.38 -4.23
N TYR A 66 12.92 -3.50 -3.60
CA TYR A 66 14.07 -3.56 -2.68
C TYR A 66 15.41 -3.32 -3.41
N LEU A 67 15.60 -3.91 -4.58
CA LEU A 67 16.79 -3.66 -5.40
C LEU A 67 16.91 -2.18 -5.80
N LEU A 68 15.80 -1.56 -6.20
CA LEU A 68 15.79 -0.12 -6.51
C LEU A 68 16.12 0.72 -5.28
N SER A 69 15.55 0.40 -4.10
CA SER A 69 15.76 1.15 -2.86
C SER A 69 17.20 1.06 -2.33
N GLU A 70 17.88 -0.07 -2.52
CA GLU A 70 19.27 -0.30 -2.12
C GLU A 70 20.29 0.27 -3.15
N SER A 71 19.83 0.61 -4.35
CA SER A 71 20.65 1.21 -5.41
C SER A 71 20.75 2.75 -5.26
N LYS A 72 21.38 3.42 -6.22
CA LYS A 72 21.36 4.89 -6.34
C LYS A 72 20.16 5.42 -7.14
N ALA A 73 19.16 4.58 -7.45
CA ALA A 73 17.94 4.99 -8.14
C ALA A 73 17.18 6.10 -7.37
N PRO A 74 17.07 6.06 -6.02
CA PRO A 74 16.46 7.15 -5.25
C PRO A 74 17.06 8.51 -5.54
N GLN A 75 18.39 8.61 -5.52
CA GLN A 75 19.10 9.87 -5.77
C GLN A 75 18.91 10.37 -7.19
N ARG A 76 18.95 9.46 -8.19
CA ARG A 76 18.76 9.82 -9.61
C ARG A 76 17.35 10.31 -9.89
N LEU A 77 16.33 9.62 -9.36
CA LEU A 77 14.94 10.02 -9.53
C LEU A 77 14.66 11.34 -8.80
N LEU A 78 15.23 11.56 -7.64
CA LEU A 78 15.16 12.85 -6.95
C LEU A 78 15.75 13.96 -7.81
N ARG A 79 16.99 13.78 -8.30
CA ARG A 79 17.66 14.74 -9.20
C ARG A 79 16.88 15.01 -10.48
N LEU A 80 16.34 13.96 -11.11
CA LEU A 80 15.50 14.08 -12.30
C LEU A 80 14.26 14.92 -12.02
N SER A 81 13.55 14.61 -10.93
CA SER A 81 12.33 15.30 -10.56
C SER A 81 12.62 16.76 -10.15
N GLU A 82 13.75 17.03 -9.47
CA GLU A 82 14.20 18.39 -9.17
C GLU A 82 14.54 19.17 -10.45
N ALA A 83 15.22 18.55 -11.39
CA ALA A 83 15.56 19.20 -12.67
C ALA A 83 14.31 19.53 -13.52
N LEU A 84 13.25 18.71 -13.42
CA LEU A 84 12.01 18.91 -14.17
C LEU A 84 11.00 19.82 -13.46
N LEU A 85 10.92 19.79 -12.14
CA LEU A 85 9.87 20.42 -11.34
C LEU A 85 10.41 21.42 -10.30
N GLY A 86 11.72 21.44 -10.05
CA GLY A 86 12.33 22.29 -9.01
C GLY A 86 12.16 23.79 -9.23
N TRP A 87 11.91 24.21 -10.47
CA TRP A 87 11.60 25.60 -10.83
C TRP A 87 10.18 26.04 -10.45
N LEU A 88 9.29 25.07 -10.16
CA LEU A 88 7.94 25.37 -9.70
C LEU A 88 7.98 25.88 -8.25
N HIS A 89 7.11 26.82 -7.92
CA HIS A 89 6.91 27.23 -6.53
C HIS A 89 6.44 26.02 -5.71
N GLY A 90 7.22 25.66 -4.68
CA GLY A 90 6.94 24.43 -3.93
C GLY A 90 7.43 23.13 -4.59
N GLY A 91 8.17 23.23 -5.70
CA GLY A 91 8.57 22.09 -6.53
C GLY A 91 9.27 20.96 -5.77
N LEU A 92 10.13 21.24 -4.80
CA LEU A 92 10.82 20.21 -4.03
C LEU A 92 9.85 19.32 -3.22
N ALA A 93 8.78 19.89 -2.65
CA ALA A 93 7.80 19.09 -1.94
C ALA A 93 6.96 18.23 -2.92
N ILE A 94 6.61 18.78 -4.09
CA ILE A 94 5.94 18.01 -5.16
C ILE A 94 6.81 16.85 -5.61
N VAL A 95 8.10 17.11 -5.83
CA VAL A 95 9.12 16.10 -6.16
C VAL A 95 9.14 14.99 -5.09
N ALA A 96 9.16 15.37 -3.80
CA ALA A 96 9.14 14.43 -2.70
C ALA A 96 7.90 13.51 -2.75
N LEU A 97 6.71 14.08 -3.02
CA LEU A 97 5.46 13.33 -3.15
C LEU A 97 5.52 12.32 -4.30
N LEU A 98 5.91 12.77 -5.50
CA LEU A 98 5.97 11.94 -6.70
C LEU A 98 7.00 10.80 -6.59
N VAL A 99 8.20 11.12 -6.10
CA VAL A 99 9.27 10.13 -5.94
C VAL A 99 8.91 9.11 -4.88
N CYS A 100 8.36 9.53 -3.74
CA CYS A 100 7.91 8.60 -2.70
C CYS A 100 6.76 7.72 -3.21
N ALA A 101 5.78 8.29 -3.91
CA ALA A 101 4.67 7.52 -4.48
C ALA A 101 5.17 6.47 -5.48
N PHE A 102 6.07 6.86 -6.40
CA PHE A 102 6.67 5.93 -7.35
C PHE A 102 7.38 4.75 -6.64
N PHE A 103 8.22 5.05 -5.66
CA PHE A 103 8.95 3.99 -4.95
C PHE A 103 8.04 3.08 -4.13
N THR A 104 7.06 3.64 -3.44
CA THR A 104 6.13 2.82 -2.66
C THR A 104 5.25 1.96 -3.55
N ALA A 105 4.91 2.42 -4.76
CA ALA A 105 4.23 1.58 -5.73
C ALA A 105 5.02 0.28 -6.04
N PHE A 106 6.34 0.37 -6.18
CA PHE A 106 7.17 -0.82 -6.42
C PHE A 106 7.48 -1.63 -5.17
N THR A 107 7.79 -0.97 -4.03
CA THR A 107 8.14 -1.68 -2.80
C THR A 107 6.92 -2.29 -2.11
N GLY A 108 5.73 -1.74 -2.36
CA GLY A 108 4.50 -2.10 -1.66
C GLY A 108 4.48 -1.71 -0.17
N ALA A 109 5.55 -1.10 0.34
CA ALA A 109 5.73 -0.80 1.76
C ALA A 109 6.20 0.64 1.98
N SER A 110 5.32 1.49 2.51
CA SER A 110 5.61 2.91 2.80
C SER A 110 6.77 3.09 3.78
N GLY A 111 6.92 2.17 4.73
CA GLY A 111 8.01 2.20 5.71
C GLY A 111 9.40 2.10 5.07
N VAL A 112 9.57 1.24 4.06
CA VAL A 112 10.84 1.12 3.30
C VAL A 112 11.17 2.44 2.62
N THR A 113 10.17 3.10 2.03
CA THR A 113 10.32 4.41 1.38
C THR A 113 10.68 5.50 2.39
N ILE A 114 10.11 5.51 3.60
CA ILE A 114 10.50 6.46 4.68
C ILE A 114 11.98 6.29 5.01
N ILE A 115 12.45 5.06 5.17
CA ILE A 115 13.85 4.78 5.50
C ILE A 115 14.79 5.22 4.38
N ALA A 116 14.46 4.89 3.13
CA ALA A 116 15.30 5.19 1.96
C ALA A 116 15.37 6.68 1.65
N PHE A 117 14.22 7.35 1.61
CA PHE A 117 14.12 8.75 1.15
C PHE A 117 14.13 9.78 2.27
N GLY A 118 13.70 9.40 3.48
CA GLY A 118 13.61 10.35 4.58
C GLY A 118 14.94 11.04 4.89
N ALA A 119 16.06 10.30 4.80
CA ALA A 119 17.40 10.84 5.01
C ALA A 119 17.83 11.85 3.92
N LEU A 120 17.28 11.74 2.72
CA LEU A 120 17.58 12.63 1.59
C LEU A 120 16.64 13.84 1.58
N LEU A 121 15.33 13.60 1.72
CA LEU A 121 14.31 14.62 1.56
C LEU A 121 14.20 15.56 2.75
N LEU A 122 14.37 15.07 3.98
CA LEU A 122 14.23 15.93 5.17
C LEU A 122 15.25 17.04 5.22
N PRO A 123 16.59 16.79 5.01
CA PRO A 123 17.57 17.86 4.92
C PRO A 123 17.32 18.79 3.74
N ALA A 124 16.95 18.26 2.56
CA ALA A 124 16.67 19.04 1.37
C ALA A 124 15.51 20.03 1.58
N LEU A 125 14.40 19.58 2.15
CA LEU A 125 13.25 20.44 2.48
C LEU A 125 13.63 21.54 3.49
N ARG A 126 14.43 21.21 4.50
CA ARG A 126 14.92 22.19 5.49
C ARG A 126 15.84 23.24 4.87
N GLN A 127 16.77 22.81 4.01
CA GLN A 127 17.66 23.72 3.29
C GLN A 127 16.91 24.63 2.34
N ALA A 128 15.82 24.13 1.73
CA ALA A 128 14.91 24.94 0.90
C ALA A 128 14.04 25.91 1.71
N GLY A 129 14.17 25.94 3.05
CA GLY A 129 13.47 26.87 3.93
C GLY A 129 12.06 26.46 4.32
N TYR A 130 11.65 25.20 4.08
CA TYR A 130 10.35 24.72 4.58
C TYR A 130 10.33 24.64 6.11
N PRO A 131 9.18 24.95 6.73
CA PRO A 131 9.04 24.79 8.19
C PRO A 131 9.31 23.35 8.61
N GLU A 132 9.98 23.17 9.74
CA GLU A 132 10.38 21.85 10.22
C GLU A 132 9.21 20.87 10.37
N ARG A 133 8.09 21.33 10.95
CA ARG A 133 6.87 20.52 11.08
C ARG A 133 6.29 20.10 9.73
N PHE A 134 6.32 21.00 8.76
CA PHE A 134 5.87 20.68 7.38
C PHE A 134 6.77 19.61 6.76
N SER A 135 8.09 19.76 6.89
CA SER A 135 9.05 18.79 6.36
C SER A 135 8.86 17.40 6.94
N TYR A 136 8.69 17.29 8.27
CA TYR A 136 8.34 16.01 8.90
C TYR A 136 7.00 15.45 8.39
N GLY A 137 5.99 16.30 8.23
CA GLY A 137 4.70 15.91 7.69
C GLY A 137 4.84 15.29 6.30
N VAL A 138 5.53 15.96 5.38
CA VAL A 138 5.73 15.46 3.99
C VAL A 138 6.45 14.11 4.00
N VAL A 139 7.61 14.01 4.68
CA VAL A 139 8.42 12.77 4.62
C VAL A 139 7.77 11.57 5.30
N THR A 140 6.80 11.82 6.19
CA THR A 140 6.04 10.75 6.87
C THR A 140 4.80 10.33 6.08
N THR A 141 4.14 11.27 5.36
CA THR A 141 2.88 11.00 4.64
C THR A 141 3.08 10.64 3.17
N ALA A 142 4.03 11.29 2.48
CA ALA A 142 4.26 11.06 1.05
C ALA A 142 4.47 9.58 0.66
N PRO A 143 5.19 8.77 1.46
CA PRO A 143 5.36 7.36 1.16
C PRO A 143 4.07 6.54 1.10
N SER A 144 3.01 6.91 1.84
CA SER A 144 1.74 6.18 1.78
C SER A 144 1.05 6.32 0.42
N LEU A 145 1.17 7.49 -0.23
CA LEU A 145 0.45 7.82 -1.48
C LEU A 145 0.77 6.89 -2.66
N GLY A 146 1.80 6.06 -2.55
CA GLY A 146 2.16 5.10 -3.58
C GLY A 146 1.33 3.82 -3.61
N MET A 147 0.57 3.52 -2.56
CA MET A 147 -0.15 2.24 -2.45
C MET A 147 -1.29 2.10 -3.46
N LEU A 148 -1.83 3.20 -3.98
CA LEU A 148 -2.87 3.20 -5.01
C LEU A 148 -2.34 3.11 -6.44
N PHE A 149 -1.02 3.15 -6.65
CA PHE A 149 -0.44 3.08 -8.01
C PHE A 149 0.11 1.69 -8.33
N ALA A 150 -0.11 1.23 -9.56
CA ALA A 150 0.52 0.02 -10.06
C ALA A 150 2.06 0.15 -10.05
N PRO A 151 2.78 -0.92 -9.66
CA PRO A 151 2.37 -2.30 -9.37
C PRO A 151 2.20 -2.62 -7.87
N SER A 152 1.49 -1.78 -7.13
CA SER A 152 1.36 -1.88 -5.68
C SER A 152 0.93 -3.28 -5.20
N VAL A 153 1.72 -3.85 -4.31
CA VAL A 153 1.44 -5.16 -3.70
C VAL A 153 0.10 -5.17 -2.94
N PRO A 154 -0.30 -4.13 -2.20
CA PRO A 154 -1.63 -4.04 -1.60
C PRO A 154 -2.79 -4.14 -2.61
N LEU A 155 -2.69 -3.51 -3.78
CA LEU A 155 -3.69 -3.64 -4.86
C LEU A 155 -3.78 -5.06 -5.38
N ILE A 156 -2.63 -5.71 -5.60
CA ILE A 156 -2.56 -7.10 -6.03
C ILE A 156 -3.20 -8.01 -4.99
N LEU A 157 -2.84 -7.83 -3.73
CA LEU A 157 -3.35 -8.65 -2.63
C LEU A 157 -4.86 -8.52 -2.46
N TYR A 158 -5.39 -7.28 -2.52
CA TYR A 158 -6.84 -7.07 -2.51
C TYR A 158 -7.52 -7.81 -3.67
N GLY A 159 -6.98 -7.68 -4.89
CA GLY A 159 -7.50 -8.38 -6.06
C GLY A 159 -7.52 -9.90 -5.90
N ILE A 160 -6.43 -10.48 -5.37
CA ILE A 160 -6.35 -11.92 -5.09
C ILE A 160 -7.42 -12.36 -4.09
N VAL A 161 -7.55 -11.66 -2.96
CA VAL A 161 -8.52 -12.00 -1.91
C VAL A 161 -9.96 -11.84 -2.42
N ALA A 162 -10.25 -10.79 -3.17
CA ALA A 162 -11.57 -10.57 -3.74
C ALA A 162 -11.95 -11.63 -4.79
N GLN A 163 -10.99 -12.10 -5.61
CA GLN A 163 -11.22 -13.16 -6.59
C GLN A 163 -11.66 -14.48 -5.93
N GLN A 164 -11.16 -14.80 -4.75
CA GLN A 164 -11.51 -16.02 -4.03
C GLN A 164 -12.99 -16.04 -3.57
N LEU A 165 -13.59 -14.88 -3.40
CA LEU A 165 -14.99 -14.75 -2.99
C LEU A 165 -15.98 -14.89 -4.17
N SER A 166 -15.48 -15.14 -5.38
CA SER A 166 -16.31 -15.36 -6.60
C SER A 166 -17.40 -14.31 -6.78
N THR A 167 -17.05 -13.03 -6.60
CA THR A 167 -18.00 -11.92 -6.67
C THR A 167 -18.49 -11.65 -8.09
N THR A 168 -19.69 -11.10 -8.22
CA THR A 168 -20.23 -10.60 -9.47
C THR A 168 -20.54 -9.10 -9.32
N PRO A 169 -19.83 -8.20 -10.03
CA PRO A 169 -18.80 -8.47 -11.03
C PRO A 169 -17.49 -8.99 -10.44
N SER A 170 -16.72 -9.74 -11.24
CA SER A 170 -15.42 -10.27 -10.85
C SER A 170 -14.38 -9.14 -10.74
N VAL A 171 -13.43 -9.27 -9.82
CA VAL A 171 -12.34 -8.31 -9.63
C VAL A 171 -11.11 -8.81 -10.37
N SER A 172 -10.60 -8.06 -11.34
CA SER A 172 -9.29 -8.32 -11.92
C SER A 172 -8.21 -7.44 -11.28
N ILE A 173 -6.95 -7.88 -11.31
CA ILE A 173 -5.84 -7.06 -10.81
C ILE A 173 -5.62 -5.84 -11.71
N ASN A 174 -5.85 -5.99 -13.01
CA ASN A 174 -5.77 -4.88 -13.95
C ASN A 174 -6.81 -3.80 -13.63
N ASP A 175 -8.03 -4.21 -13.25
CA ASP A 175 -9.07 -3.27 -12.81
C ASP A 175 -8.65 -2.55 -11.53
N MET A 176 -8.05 -3.26 -10.59
CA MET A 176 -7.51 -2.64 -9.37
C MET A 176 -6.44 -1.60 -9.67
N PHE A 177 -5.53 -1.90 -10.61
CA PHE A 177 -4.50 -0.96 -11.04
C PHE A 177 -5.11 0.27 -11.72
N ALA A 178 -6.07 0.09 -12.63
CA ALA A 178 -6.76 1.18 -13.31
C ALA A 178 -7.54 2.07 -12.32
N ALA A 179 -8.27 1.42 -11.41
CA ALA A 179 -9.10 2.08 -10.42
C ALA A 179 -8.32 2.97 -9.44
N GLY A 180 -7.06 2.64 -9.15
CA GLY A 180 -6.20 3.39 -8.24
C GLY A 180 -5.65 4.70 -8.80
N VAL A 181 -5.55 4.82 -10.14
CA VAL A 181 -4.82 5.93 -10.80
C VAL A 181 -5.43 7.30 -10.49
N LEU A 182 -6.72 7.49 -10.77
CA LEU A 182 -7.36 8.80 -10.54
C LEU A 182 -7.45 9.18 -9.06
N PRO A 183 -7.87 8.28 -8.15
CA PRO A 183 -7.82 8.54 -6.71
C PRO A 183 -6.43 8.92 -6.22
N GLY A 184 -5.39 8.16 -6.60
CA GLY A 184 -4.02 8.46 -6.22
C GLY A 184 -3.51 9.78 -6.76
N LEU A 185 -3.78 10.10 -8.03
CA LEU A 185 -3.43 11.39 -8.63
C LEU A 185 -4.15 12.56 -7.92
N MET A 186 -5.42 12.40 -7.57
CA MET A 186 -6.17 13.40 -6.81
C MET A 186 -5.53 13.64 -5.44
N MET A 187 -5.16 12.60 -4.71
CA MET A 187 -4.51 12.71 -3.42
C MET A 187 -3.17 13.43 -3.54
N ILE A 188 -2.33 13.06 -4.51
CA ILE A 188 -1.05 13.75 -4.79
C ILE A 188 -1.31 15.22 -5.16
N ALA A 189 -2.28 15.52 -6.02
CA ALA A 189 -2.58 16.88 -6.46
C ALA A 189 -3.01 17.78 -5.29
N VAL A 190 -3.87 17.30 -4.40
CA VAL A 190 -4.32 18.05 -3.22
C VAL A 190 -3.17 18.33 -2.26
N VAL A 191 -2.33 17.32 -1.98
CA VAL A 191 -1.15 17.50 -1.11
C VAL A 191 -0.11 18.39 -1.79
N SER A 192 0.05 18.31 -3.12
CA SER A 192 0.92 19.21 -3.89
C SER A 192 0.43 20.65 -3.80
N ALA A 193 -0.86 20.91 -3.98
CA ALA A 193 -1.45 22.23 -3.85
C ALA A 193 -1.24 22.82 -2.44
N TYR A 194 -1.44 22.02 -1.41
CA TYR A 194 -1.13 22.40 -0.03
C TYR A 194 0.36 22.71 0.15
N SER A 195 1.23 21.90 -0.43
CA SER A 195 2.68 22.09 -0.36
C SER A 195 3.14 23.37 -1.06
N MET A 196 2.53 23.72 -2.18
CA MET A 196 2.75 25.01 -2.86
C MET A 196 2.30 26.17 -1.97
N TRP A 197 1.14 26.07 -1.36
CA TRP A 197 0.63 27.12 -0.45
C TRP A 197 1.52 27.33 0.77
N ARG A 198 2.14 26.25 1.29
CA ARG A 198 3.05 26.28 2.45
C ARG A 198 4.49 26.58 2.08
N ALA A 199 4.83 26.60 0.80
CA ALA A 199 6.18 26.85 0.33
C ALA A 199 6.68 28.23 0.78
N PRO A 200 7.93 28.37 1.24
CA PRO A 200 8.50 29.64 1.62
C PRO A 200 8.61 30.54 0.39
N LYS A 201 8.27 31.83 0.53
CA LYS A 201 8.30 32.82 -0.56
C LYS A 201 9.72 32.98 -1.20
N ARG A 202 10.76 32.50 -0.54
CA ARG A 202 12.14 32.47 -1.00
C ARG A 202 12.65 31.04 -1.21
N ALA A 203 11.77 30.05 -1.37
CA ALA A 203 12.19 28.73 -1.82
C ALA A 203 12.95 28.94 -3.13
N HIS A 204 14.16 28.46 -3.20
CA HIS A 204 15.08 28.60 -4.33
C HIS A 204 14.33 28.46 -5.64
N ASP A 205 14.17 29.60 -6.35
CA ASP A 205 13.81 29.59 -7.74
C ASP A 205 15.05 29.07 -8.50
N ILE A 206 15.23 27.74 -8.49
CA ILE A 206 16.22 27.12 -9.35
C ILE A 206 15.68 27.32 -10.77
N PRO A 207 16.31 28.17 -11.60
CA PRO A 207 15.81 28.39 -12.94
C PRO A 207 15.83 27.06 -13.70
N PHE A 208 14.78 26.80 -14.48
CA PHE A 208 14.76 25.61 -15.34
C PHE A 208 15.98 25.61 -16.26
N SER A 209 16.75 24.54 -16.18
CA SER A 209 17.90 24.32 -17.07
C SER A 209 17.65 23.09 -17.93
N ALA A 210 17.44 23.30 -19.23
CA ALA A 210 17.30 22.21 -20.18
C ALA A 210 18.56 21.31 -20.25
N ALA A 211 19.74 21.86 -19.96
CA ALA A 211 20.98 21.11 -19.89
C ALA A 211 20.99 20.16 -18.70
N GLU A 212 20.57 20.63 -17.50
CA GLU A 212 20.45 19.80 -16.30
C GLU A 212 19.34 18.77 -16.44
N ALA A 213 18.17 19.14 -16.98
CA ALA A 213 17.08 18.21 -17.25
C ALA A 213 17.53 17.06 -18.18
N ARG A 214 18.28 17.38 -19.26
CA ARG A 214 18.83 16.37 -20.16
C ARG A 214 19.89 15.49 -19.47
N ALA A 215 20.74 16.06 -18.64
CA ALA A 215 21.74 15.32 -17.89
C ALA A 215 21.08 14.37 -16.88
N ALA A 216 20.09 14.83 -16.15
CA ALA A 216 19.32 14.03 -15.20
C ALA A 216 18.51 12.91 -15.89
N LEU A 217 17.89 13.20 -17.06
CA LEU A 217 17.21 12.19 -17.89
C LEU A 217 18.20 11.11 -18.37
N TRP A 218 19.41 11.52 -18.79
CA TRP A 218 20.44 10.57 -19.21
C TRP A 218 20.95 9.72 -18.06
N GLU A 219 21.05 10.28 -16.88
CA GLU A 219 21.44 9.56 -15.68
C GLU A 219 20.37 8.54 -15.26
N ALA A 220 19.09 8.93 -15.29
CA ALA A 220 17.94 8.10 -14.91
C ALA A 220 17.39 7.23 -16.08
N ARG A 221 18.10 7.13 -17.20
CA ARG A 221 17.61 6.43 -18.41
C ARG A 221 17.27 4.95 -18.21
N TRP A 222 17.78 4.33 -17.16
CA TRP A 222 17.51 2.94 -16.84
C TRP A 222 16.28 2.77 -15.92
N GLU A 223 15.92 3.77 -15.17
CA GLU A 223 14.72 3.78 -14.34
C GLU A 223 13.46 4.18 -15.13
N LEU A 224 13.61 5.02 -16.13
CA LEU A 224 12.51 5.52 -16.96
C LEU A 224 11.70 4.44 -17.71
N PRO A 225 12.30 3.35 -18.22
CA PRO A 225 11.54 2.31 -18.88
C PRO A 225 10.58 1.55 -17.96
N LEU A 226 10.82 1.52 -16.65
CA LEU A 226 10.04 0.70 -15.71
C LEU A 226 8.53 0.96 -15.74
N PRO A 227 8.03 2.22 -15.61
CA PRO A 227 6.60 2.47 -15.73
C PRO A 227 6.05 2.15 -17.12
N PHE A 228 6.82 2.32 -18.18
CA PHE A 228 6.39 2.00 -19.54
C PHE A 228 6.32 0.49 -19.79
N ILE A 229 7.26 -0.29 -19.28
CA ILE A 229 7.24 -1.76 -19.33
C ILE A 229 6.01 -2.27 -18.59
N LEU A 230 5.71 -1.68 -17.43
CA LEU A 230 4.58 -2.10 -16.63
C LEU A 230 3.24 -1.68 -17.27
N ILE A 231 3.05 -0.37 -17.48
CA ILE A 231 1.79 0.18 -17.97
C ILE A 231 1.55 -0.31 -19.41
N GLY A 232 2.53 -0.15 -20.29
CA GLY A 232 2.42 -0.56 -21.67
C GLY A 232 2.33 -2.09 -21.84
N GLY A 233 3.04 -2.84 -21.02
CA GLY A 233 3.03 -4.31 -21.07
C GLY A 233 1.72 -4.91 -20.55
N VAL A 234 1.23 -4.46 -19.41
CA VAL A 234 0.01 -4.99 -18.78
C VAL A 234 -1.25 -4.47 -19.49
N TYR A 235 -1.39 -3.14 -19.64
CA TYR A 235 -2.59 -2.58 -20.30
C TYR A 235 -2.59 -2.74 -21.81
N GLY A 236 -1.42 -2.87 -22.43
CA GLY A 236 -1.31 -3.24 -23.85
C GLY A 236 -1.62 -4.70 -24.14
N GLY A 237 -1.87 -5.52 -23.10
CA GLY A 237 -2.18 -6.95 -23.24
C GLY A 237 -0.99 -7.81 -23.69
N VAL A 238 0.25 -7.26 -23.63
CA VAL A 238 1.47 -7.97 -24.04
C VAL A 238 1.91 -8.96 -22.97
N PHE A 239 1.72 -8.61 -21.70
CA PHE A 239 2.11 -9.40 -20.53
C PHE A 239 0.96 -9.58 -19.55
N ALA A 240 0.83 -10.78 -19.00
CA ALA A 240 0.10 -10.99 -17.76
C ALA A 240 0.83 -10.25 -16.59
N THR A 241 0.11 -9.93 -15.51
CA THR A 241 0.70 -9.21 -14.36
C THR A 241 1.92 -9.94 -13.78
N SER A 242 1.90 -11.28 -13.71
CA SER A 242 3.03 -12.10 -13.25
C SER A 242 4.23 -12.08 -14.21
N GLU A 243 3.96 -12.05 -15.52
CA GLU A 243 5.02 -11.95 -16.54
C GLU A 243 5.66 -10.55 -16.51
N ALA A 244 4.85 -9.51 -16.40
CA ALA A 244 5.36 -8.14 -16.22
C ALA A 244 6.24 -8.03 -14.97
N ALA A 245 5.85 -8.67 -13.87
CA ALA A 245 6.64 -8.72 -12.64
C ALA A 245 7.98 -9.40 -12.85
N ALA A 246 8.01 -10.51 -13.60
CA ALA A 246 9.25 -11.21 -13.92
C ALA A 246 10.18 -10.36 -14.80
N VAL A 247 9.65 -9.73 -15.86
CA VAL A 247 10.41 -8.85 -16.74
C VAL A 247 11.00 -7.66 -15.97
N VAL A 248 10.18 -6.97 -15.16
CA VAL A 248 10.62 -5.83 -14.36
C VAL A 248 11.68 -6.25 -13.34
N SER A 249 11.47 -7.36 -12.65
CA SER A 249 12.39 -7.83 -11.60
C SER A 249 13.76 -8.23 -12.19
N LEU A 250 13.75 -8.97 -13.30
CA LEU A 250 14.98 -9.33 -14.02
C LEU A 250 15.68 -8.10 -14.60
N TYR A 251 14.93 -7.16 -15.16
CA TYR A 251 15.47 -5.90 -15.66
C TYR A 251 16.17 -5.11 -14.55
N VAL A 252 15.48 -4.91 -13.42
CA VAL A 252 16.04 -4.16 -12.26
C VAL A 252 17.28 -4.87 -11.72
N LEU A 253 17.24 -6.20 -11.55
CA LEU A 253 18.38 -6.99 -11.11
C LEU A 253 19.57 -6.82 -12.05
N PHE A 254 19.35 -6.94 -13.36
CA PHE A 254 20.40 -6.77 -14.37
C PHE A 254 20.98 -5.36 -14.34
N VAL A 255 20.14 -4.34 -14.30
CA VAL A 255 20.58 -2.94 -14.26
C VAL A 255 21.40 -2.65 -13.00
N THR A 256 20.91 -3.02 -11.83
CA THR A 256 21.54 -2.63 -10.55
C THR A 256 22.81 -3.43 -10.25
N VAL A 257 22.89 -4.71 -10.66
CA VAL A 257 24.01 -5.59 -10.36
C VAL A 257 25.04 -5.59 -11.49
N VAL A 258 24.60 -5.70 -12.76
CA VAL A 258 25.53 -5.88 -13.90
C VAL A 258 25.89 -4.57 -14.57
N VAL A 259 24.90 -3.74 -14.93
CA VAL A 259 25.13 -2.49 -15.71
C VAL A 259 25.71 -1.40 -14.82
N ARG A 260 25.01 -1.09 -13.73
CA ARG A 260 25.40 0.00 -12.80
C ARG A 260 26.39 -0.46 -11.73
N ARG A 261 26.40 -1.75 -11.40
CA ARG A 261 27.26 -2.35 -10.35
C ARG A 261 27.12 -1.64 -9.00
N GLU A 262 25.90 -1.19 -8.68
CA GLU A 262 25.60 -0.47 -7.44
C GLU A 262 25.37 -1.44 -6.29
N ILE A 263 24.85 -2.63 -6.58
CA ILE A 263 24.67 -3.72 -5.63
C ILE A 263 25.76 -4.76 -5.91
N SER A 264 26.67 -4.94 -4.96
CA SER A 264 27.70 -5.97 -5.06
C SER A 264 27.09 -7.38 -4.89
N LEU A 265 27.72 -8.40 -5.50
CA LEU A 265 27.30 -9.79 -5.34
C LEU A 265 27.35 -10.24 -3.86
N ALA A 266 28.19 -9.62 -3.04
CA ALA A 266 28.22 -9.88 -1.60
C ALA A 266 27.02 -9.27 -0.84
N ARG A 267 26.45 -8.16 -1.33
CA ARG A 267 25.28 -7.50 -0.74
C ARG A 267 23.97 -8.10 -1.22
N LEU A 268 23.94 -8.67 -2.43
CA LEU A 268 22.75 -9.21 -3.06
C LEU A 268 21.99 -10.23 -2.18
N PRO A 269 22.62 -11.20 -1.50
CA PRO A 269 21.92 -12.14 -0.62
C PRO A 269 21.18 -11.46 0.54
N ALA A 270 21.71 -10.34 1.06
CA ALA A 270 21.03 -9.57 2.10
C ALA A 270 19.76 -8.89 1.56
N VAL A 271 19.82 -8.28 0.38
CA VAL A 271 18.67 -7.66 -0.28
C VAL A 271 17.59 -8.71 -0.59
N LEU A 272 18.00 -9.86 -1.12
CA LEU A 272 17.09 -10.99 -1.37
C LEU A 272 16.42 -11.46 -0.08
N ARG A 273 17.18 -11.64 0.99
CA ARG A 273 16.65 -12.06 2.29
C ARG A 273 15.64 -11.04 2.81
N ASP A 274 15.97 -9.76 2.81
CA ASP A 274 15.13 -8.72 3.39
C ASP A 274 13.84 -8.54 2.60
N SER A 275 13.88 -8.64 1.26
CA SER A 275 12.68 -8.63 0.42
C SER A 275 11.83 -9.89 0.64
N MET A 276 12.45 -11.09 0.72
CA MET A 276 11.74 -12.35 0.91
C MET A 276 11.18 -12.51 2.34
N MET A 277 11.73 -11.84 3.34
CA MET A 277 11.14 -11.80 4.67
C MET A 277 9.75 -11.11 4.65
N LEU A 278 9.62 -9.98 3.96
CA LEU A 278 8.32 -9.32 3.79
C LEU A 278 7.34 -10.21 3.01
N VAL A 279 7.78 -10.76 1.89
CA VAL A 279 6.97 -11.69 1.07
C VAL A 279 6.53 -12.90 1.87
N GLY A 280 7.44 -13.51 2.62
CA GLY A 280 7.13 -14.68 3.47
C GLY A 280 6.05 -14.35 4.51
N ALA A 281 6.11 -13.19 5.15
CA ALA A 281 5.08 -12.75 6.08
C ALA A 281 3.70 -12.60 5.39
N ILE A 282 3.67 -11.99 4.19
CA ILE A 282 2.44 -11.83 3.40
C ILE A 282 1.87 -13.21 3.00
N LEU A 283 2.70 -14.10 2.49
CA LEU A 283 2.26 -15.42 2.04
C LEU A 283 1.80 -16.32 3.21
N LEU A 284 2.46 -16.23 4.36
CA LEU A 284 2.03 -16.94 5.57
C LEU A 284 0.65 -16.51 6.03
N ILE A 285 0.42 -15.19 6.14
CA ILE A 285 -0.88 -14.70 6.59
C ILE A 285 -1.96 -14.99 5.55
N LEU A 286 -1.67 -14.85 4.26
CA LEU A 286 -2.60 -15.19 3.18
C LEU A 286 -3.00 -16.67 3.23
N GLY A 287 -2.04 -17.58 3.37
CA GLY A 287 -2.31 -19.02 3.40
C GLY A 287 -3.23 -19.45 4.54
N VAL A 288 -2.96 -18.95 5.75
CA VAL A 288 -3.83 -19.30 6.91
C VAL A 288 -5.18 -18.59 6.85
N SER A 289 -5.25 -17.43 6.22
CA SER A 289 -6.51 -16.69 6.07
C SER A 289 -7.47 -17.31 5.06
N LEU A 290 -6.95 -18.06 4.06
CA LEU A 290 -7.81 -18.84 3.17
C LEU A 290 -8.66 -19.84 3.95
N ALA A 291 -8.03 -20.57 4.87
CA ALA A 291 -8.75 -21.49 5.74
C ALA A 291 -9.73 -20.76 6.68
N LEU A 292 -9.32 -19.59 7.22
CA LEU A 292 -10.20 -18.76 8.04
C LEU A 292 -11.40 -18.25 7.24
N THR A 293 -11.21 -17.83 5.99
CA THR A 293 -12.27 -17.36 5.10
C THR A 293 -13.34 -18.46 4.92
N ASN A 294 -12.94 -19.69 4.69
CA ASN A 294 -13.87 -20.81 4.58
C ASN A 294 -14.67 -21.02 5.88
N VAL A 295 -14.02 -20.96 7.04
CA VAL A 295 -14.68 -21.03 8.33
C VAL A 295 -15.69 -19.90 8.53
N ILE A 296 -15.32 -18.67 8.16
CA ILE A 296 -16.16 -17.49 8.27
C ILE A 296 -17.40 -17.60 7.37
N ILE A 297 -17.22 -18.09 6.14
CA ILE A 297 -18.31 -18.28 5.18
C ILE A 297 -19.26 -19.40 5.66
N ASP A 298 -18.70 -20.53 6.08
CA ASP A 298 -19.45 -21.67 6.56
C ASP A 298 -20.26 -21.37 7.85
N ALA A 299 -19.68 -20.56 8.72
CA ALA A 299 -20.34 -20.04 9.92
C ALA A 299 -21.37 -18.91 9.65
N GLU A 300 -21.59 -18.56 8.36
CA GLU A 300 -22.49 -17.50 7.91
C GLU A 300 -22.22 -16.13 8.55
N VAL A 301 -20.96 -15.88 8.93
CA VAL A 301 -20.57 -14.62 9.60
C VAL A 301 -20.94 -13.39 8.78
N PRO A 302 -20.68 -13.32 7.46
CA PRO A 302 -21.08 -12.17 6.65
C PRO A 302 -22.59 -11.94 6.66
N THR A 303 -23.39 -13.01 6.54
CA THR A 303 -24.86 -12.94 6.54
C THR A 303 -25.39 -12.36 7.85
N ARG A 304 -24.89 -12.88 8.97
CA ARG A 304 -25.29 -12.39 10.31
C ARG A 304 -24.86 -10.93 10.53
N LEU A 305 -23.70 -10.55 10.02
CA LEU A 305 -23.25 -9.17 10.09
C LEU A 305 -24.10 -8.26 9.20
N ILE A 306 -24.48 -8.71 8.00
CA ILE A 306 -25.41 -7.96 7.13
C ILE A 306 -26.73 -7.72 7.87
N GLU A 307 -27.34 -8.75 8.47
CA GLU A 307 -28.59 -8.63 9.24
C GLU A 307 -28.42 -7.65 10.40
N TRP A 308 -27.33 -7.76 11.15
CA TRP A 308 -27.05 -6.87 12.27
C TRP A 308 -26.83 -5.42 11.84
N VAL A 309 -26.02 -5.18 10.81
CA VAL A 309 -25.76 -3.83 10.29
C VAL A 309 -27.01 -3.23 9.69
N SER A 310 -27.79 -4.00 8.91
CA SER A 310 -29.02 -3.52 8.27
C SER A 310 -30.13 -3.19 9.29
N ALA A 311 -30.08 -3.74 10.51
CA ALA A 311 -30.99 -3.35 11.59
C ALA A 311 -30.77 -1.91 12.10
N TYR A 312 -29.57 -1.33 11.86
CA TYR A 312 -29.22 0.01 12.35
C TYR A 312 -28.87 0.99 11.24
N VAL A 313 -28.57 0.50 10.04
CA VAL A 313 -28.05 1.29 8.92
C VAL A 313 -28.91 1.01 7.67
N ASP A 314 -29.84 1.91 7.38
CA ASP A 314 -30.80 1.75 6.27
C ASP A 314 -30.29 2.33 4.94
N SER A 315 -29.23 3.13 4.94
CA SER A 315 -28.78 3.82 3.74
C SER A 315 -27.34 3.51 3.36
N LYS A 316 -27.09 3.43 2.04
CA LYS A 316 -25.74 3.31 1.48
C LYS A 316 -24.79 4.40 1.98
N LEU A 317 -25.28 5.65 2.11
CA LEU A 317 -24.48 6.78 2.55
C LEU A 317 -24.01 6.60 4.01
N ALA A 318 -24.92 6.18 4.89
CA ALA A 318 -24.59 5.92 6.29
C ALA A 318 -23.61 4.73 6.41
N PHE A 319 -23.83 3.67 5.63
CA PHE A 319 -22.91 2.53 5.57
C PHE A 319 -21.49 2.97 5.15
N LEU A 320 -21.37 3.75 4.08
CA LEU A 320 -20.07 4.23 3.60
C LEU A 320 -19.35 5.11 4.63
N LEU A 321 -20.09 5.94 5.38
CA LEU A 321 -19.50 6.74 6.46
C LEU A 321 -18.98 5.84 7.60
N LEU A 322 -19.79 4.87 8.04
CA LEU A 322 -19.40 3.92 9.06
C LEU A 322 -18.20 3.07 8.61
N LEU A 323 -18.22 2.62 7.36
CA LEU A 323 -17.11 1.89 6.75
C LEU A 323 -15.81 2.70 6.79
N ASN A 324 -15.84 3.98 6.39
CA ASN A 324 -14.64 4.84 6.45
C ASN A 324 -14.13 4.97 7.90
N LEU A 325 -15.03 5.21 8.86
CA LEU A 325 -14.64 5.33 10.27
C LEU A 325 -13.99 4.04 10.78
N PHE A 326 -14.57 2.90 10.43
CA PHE A 326 -14.05 1.58 10.77
C PHE A 326 -12.67 1.33 10.15
N LEU A 327 -12.55 1.60 8.85
CA LEU A 327 -11.29 1.40 8.11
C LEU A 327 -10.17 2.32 8.58
N LEU A 328 -10.49 3.57 8.96
CA LEU A 328 -9.52 4.47 9.60
C LEU A 328 -9.01 3.89 10.92
N GLY A 329 -9.92 3.40 11.77
CA GLY A 329 -9.55 2.72 13.01
C GLY A 329 -8.67 1.50 12.77
N LEU A 330 -9.03 0.70 11.77
CA LEU A 330 -8.29 -0.48 11.35
C LEU A 330 -6.86 -0.12 10.87
N GLY A 331 -6.74 0.89 10.00
CA GLY A 331 -5.46 1.35 9.44
C GLY A 331 -4.50 1.95 10.48
N MET A 332 -5.02 2.41 11.63
CA MET A 332 -4.18 2.80 12.75
C MET A 332 -3.57 1.61 13.50
N MET A 333 -4.20 0.43 13.44
CA MET A 333 -3.86 -0.72 14.28
C MET A 333 -3.18 -1.85 13.51
N LEU A 334 -3.57 -2.06 12.25
CA LEU A 334 -3.10 -3.18 11.42
C LEU A 334 -2.31 -2.68 10.22
N ASP A 335 -1.36 -3.50 9.79
CA ASP A 335 -0.74 -3.31 8.48
C ASP A 335 -1.73 -3.65 7.35
N VAL A 336 -1.49 -3.09 6.15
CA VAL A 336 -2.40 -3.23 5.01
C VAL A 336 -2.54 -4.68 4.55
N PHE A 337 -1.49 -5.47 4.65
CA PHE A 337 -1.50 -6.85 4.18
C PHE A 337 -2.39 -7.70 5.07
N SER A 338 -2.16 -7.63 6.39
CA SER A 338 -2.97 -8.33 7.39
C SER A 338 -4.44 -7.87 7.36
N ALA A 339 -4.65 -6.55 7.30
CA ALA A 339 -6.00 -5.98 7.23
C ALA A 339 -6.75 -6.45 5.98
N THR A 340 -6.09 -6.46 4.81
CA THR A 340 -6.71 -6.91 3.55
C THR A 340 -7.17 -8.37 3.66
N VAL A 341 -6.28 -9.25 4.09
CA VAL A 341 -6.53 -10.68 4.08
C VAL A 341 -7.62 -11.10 5.09
N ILE A 342 -7.69 -10.41 6.23
CA ILE A 342 -8.66 -10.72 7.29
C ILE A 342 -10.01 -10.04 7.04
N MET A 343 -9.98 -8.76 6.64
CA MET A 343 -11.19 -7.94 6.61
C MET A 343 -11.93 -7.95 5.27
N VAL A 344 -11.24 -8.12 4.16
CA VAL A 344 -11.90 -8.12 2.85
C VAL A 344 -12.93 -9.25 2.72
N PRO A 345 -12.66 -10.49 3.15
CA PRO A 345 -13.66 -11.55 3.12
C PRO A 345 -14.94 -11.25 3.91
N ILE A 346 -14.83 -10.43 4.94
CA ILE A 346 -15.96 -10.02 5.78
C ILE A 346 -16.67 -8.80 5.18
N LEU A 347 -15.90 -7.78 4.79
CA LEU A 347 -16.46 -6.50 4.37
C LEU A 347 -17.01 -6.52 2.94
N LEU A 348 -16.44 -7.33 2.05
CA LEU A 348 -16.83 -7.33 0.65
C LEU A 348 -18.28 -7.79 0.43
N PRO A 349 -18.77 -8.90 1.03
CA PRO A 349 -20.16 -9.27 0.94
C PRO A 349 -21.11 -8.21 1.50
N ILE A 350 -20.75 -7.59 2.63
CA ILE A 350 -21.55 -6.53 3.26
C ILE A 350 -21.62 -5.31 2.34
N ALA A 351 -20.51 -4.86 1.81
CA ALA A 351 -20.45 -3.70 0.91
C ALA A 351 -21.26 -3.93 -0.37
N MET A 352 -21.19 -5.14 -0.94
CA MET A 352 -22.00 -5.52 -2.10
C MET A 352 -23.49 -5.51 -1.81
N HIS A 353 -23.91 -5.91 -0.61
CA HIS A 353 -25.30 -5.81 -0.16
C HIS A 353 -25.81 -4.36 -0.22
N TYR A 354 -24.97 -3.38 0.13
CA TYR A 354 -25.26 -1.94 -0.01
C TYR A 354 -25.02 -1.39 -1.42
N GLY A 355 -24.77 -2.24 -2.42
CA GLY A 355 -24.57 -1.84 -3.81
C GLY A 355 -23.23 -1.10 -4.06
N VAL A 356 -22.19 -1.42 -3.29
CA VAL A 356 -20.84 -0.95 -3.51
C VAL A 356 -20.13 -1.93 -4.45
N HIS A 357 -19.56 -1.40 -5.55
CA HIS A 357 -18.81 -2.21 -6.51
C HIS A 357 -17.54 -2.80 -5.86
N PRO A 358 -17.19 -4.08 -6.06
CA PRO A 358 -16.05 -4.72 -5.42
C PRO A 358 -14.71 -3.99 -5.62
N VAL A 359 -14.43 -3.55 -6.85
CA VAL A 359 -13.21 -2.78 -7.17
C VAL A 359 -13.20 -1.44 -6.44
N HIS A 360 -14.34 -0.74 -6.40
CA HIS A 360 -14.48 0.53 -5.70
C HIS A 360 -14.24 0.38 -4.19
N LEU A 361 -14.78 -0.69 -3.58
CA LEU A 361 -14.48 -1.03 -2.19
C LEU A 361 -12.97 -1.17 -1.95
N GLY A 362 -12.26 -1.81 -2.87
CA GLY A 362 -10.81 -1.97 -2.77
C GLY A 362 -10.07 -0.63 -2.72
N ILE A 363 -10.49 0.32 -3.54
CA ILE A 363 -9.90 1.67 -3.52
C ILE A 363 -10.26 2.42 -2.23
N ILE A 364 -11.51 2.35 -1.76
CA ILE A 364 -11.91 2.92 -0.46
C ILE A 364 -11.09 2.30 0.66
N PHE A 365 -10.95 0.97 0.66
CA PHE A 365 -10.19 0.23 1.66
C PHE A 365 -8.74 0.71 1.72
N LEU A 366 -8.04 0.67 0.58
CA LEU A 366 -6.63 1.03 0.52
C LEU A 366 -6.38 2.51 0.81
N ALA A 367 -7.24 3.42 0.31
CA ALA A 367 -7.12 4.84 0.60
C ALA A 367 -7.29 5.17 2.10
N ASN A 368 -8.19 4.46 2.80
CA ASN A 368 -8.31 4.58 4.27
C ASN A 368 -7.09 4.02 4.99
N MET A 369 -6.56 2.87 4.55
CA MET A 369 -5.33 2.31 5.12
C MET A 369 -4.15 3.25 4.96
N GLU A 370 -4.00 3.89 3.79
CA GLU A 370 -2.95 4.88 3.53
C GLU A 370 -2.93 6.00 4.57
N ILE A 371 -4.10 6.60 4.85
CA ILE A 371 -4.18 7.71 5.82
C ILE A 371 -4.12 7.22 7.27
N GLY A 372 -4.56 6.01 7.55
CA GLY A 372 -4.44 5.37 8.86
C GLY A 372 -2.97 5.20 9.29
N TYR A 373 -2.07 4.96 8.36
CA TYR A 373 -0.65 4.71 8.62
C TYR A 373 0.12 5.85 9.27
N PHE A 374 -0.31 7.08 9.12
CA PHE A 374 0.30 8.26 9.76
C PHE A 374 -0.65 8.96 10.74
N MET A 375 -1.70 8.27 11.18
CA MET A 375 -2.63 8.77 12.20
C MET A 375 -2.27 8.23 13.59
N PRO A 376 -2.29 9.07 14.64
CA PRO A 376 -2.15 8.60 16.03
C PRO A 376 -3.34 7.69 16.43
N PRO A 377 -3.17 6.76 17.36
CA PRO A 377 -1.98 6.55 18.23
C PRO A 377 -0.95 5.58 17.66
N MET A 378 -1.28 4.70 16.71
CA MET A 378 -0.44 3.55 16.33
C MET A 378 -0.06 3.51 14.84
N GLY A 379 -0.24 4.59 14.09
CA GLY A 379 0.11 4.59 12.66
C GLY A 379 1.54 4.14 12.40
N MET A 380 1.72 3.09 11.60
CA MET A 380 3.01 2.43 11.38
C MET A 380 4.08 3.40 10.88
N ASN A 381 3.72 4.30 9.97
CA ASN A 381 4.65 5.31 9.44
C ASN A 381 5.13 6.29 10.51
N LEU A 382 4.30 6.59 11.53
CA LEU A 382 4.73 7.44 12.65
C LEU A 382 5.84 6.79 13.47
N PHE A 383 5.75 5.47 13.72
CA PHE A 383 6.79 4.75 14.45
C PHE A 383 8.07 4.67 13.65
N ILE A 384 7.99 4.34 12.36
CA ILE A 384 9.16 4.26 11.49
C ILE A 384 9.83 5.63 11.36
N ALA A 385 9.05 6.69 11.17
CA ALA A 385 9.54 8.05 11.11
C ALA A 385 10.14 8.51 12.45
N SER A 386 9.53 8.15 13.59
CA SER A 386 10.04 8.44 14.92
C SER A 386 11.43 7.85 15.13
N TYR A 387 11.57 6.57 14.82
CA TYR A 387 12.86 5.89 14.87
C TYR A 387 13.89 6.47 13.89
N ARG A 388 13.45 6.76 12.65
CA ARG A 388 14.33 7.23 11.57
C ARG A 388 14.86 8.63 11.78
N PHE A 389 14.03 9.53 12.33
CA PHE A 389 14.34 10.95 12.50
C PHE A 389 14.69 11.35 13.93
N ASP A 390 14.70 10.38 14.84
CA ASP A 390 14.92 10.59 16.27
C ASP A 390 13.99 11.69 16.85
N GLN A 391 12.70 11.58 16.55
CA GLN A 391 11.69 12.55 16.96
C GLN A 391 10.56 11.88 17.74
N PRO A 392 10.03 12.56 18.79
CA PRO A 392 8.90 12.06 19.54
C PRO A 392 7.67 11.84 18.65
N LEU A 393 6.93 10.75 18.86
CA LEU A 393 5.70 10.44 18.14
C LEU A 393 4.70 11.59 18.11
N LEU A 394 4.57 12.32 19.22
CA LEU A 394 3.66 13.47 19.34
C LEU A 394 4.05 14.61 18.38
N THR A 395 5.33 14.84 18.17
CA THR A 395 5.84 15.86 17.23
C THR A 395 5.49 15.47 15.79
N LEU A 396 5.70 14.21 15.42
CA LEU A 396 5.36 13.70 14.10
C LEU A 396 3.85 13.68 13.88
N SER A 397 3.07 13.22 14.87
CA SER A 397 1.61 13.23 14.80
C SER A 397 1.04 14.63 14.55
N ARG A 398 1.56 15.64 15.25
CA ARG A 398 1.17 17.04 15.02
C ARG A 398 1.60 17.54 13.64
N SER A 399 2.69 17.01 13.11
CA SER A 399 3.20 17.38 11.79
C SER A 399 2.38 16.75 10.66
N THR A 400 1.86 15.54 10.86
CA THR A 400 1.03 14.83 9.86
C THR A 400 -0.44 15.25 9.89
N LEU A 401 -0.92 15.87 10.97
CA LEU A 401 -2.33 16.21 11.14
C LEU A 401 -2.94 17.08 10.00
N PRO A 402 -2.25 18.12 9.47
CA PRO A 402 -2.77 18.87 8.33
C PRO A 402 -2.94 18.00 7.07
N PHE A 403 -2.00 17.09 6.82
CA PHE A 403 -2.05 16.15 5.70
C PHE A 403 -3.19 15.15 5.88
N PHE A 404 -3.40 14.68 7.11
CA PHE A 404 -4.50 13.79 7.45
C PHE A 404 -5.86 14.39 7.06
N TRP A 405 -6.15 15.62 7.47
CA TRP A 405 -7.44 16.25 7.16
C TRP A 405 -7.65 16.46 5.66
N LEU A 406 -6.60 16.85 4.94
CA LEU A 406 -6.66 17.01 3.49
C LEU A 406 -6.92 15.66 2.79
N LEU A 407 -6.20 14.64 3.19
CA LEU A 407 -6.33 13.31 2.59
C LEU A 407 -7.63 12.60 3.03
N LEU A 408 -8.13 12.87 4.24
CA LEU A 408 -9.45 12.43 4.66
C LEU A 408 -10.56 13.03 3.77
N ALA A 409 -10.45 14.31 3.45
CA ALA A 409 -11.37 14.93 2.50
C ALA A 409 -11.31 14.25 1.11
N CYS A 410 -10.10 13.90 0.62
CA CYS A 410 -9.96 13.12 -0.61
C CYS A 410 -10.61 11.74 -0.49
N VAL A 411 -10.40 11.03 0.61
CA VAL A 411 -11.00 9.70 0.84
C VAL A 411 -12.53 9.78 0.85
N LEU A 412 -13.10 10.80 1.47
CA LEU A 412 -14.55 11.02 1.42
C LEU A 412 -15.04 11.29 -0.01
N VAL A 413 -14.32 12.10 -0.78
CA VAL A 413 -14.64 12.31 -2.20
C VAL A 413 -14.57 10.99 -2.97
N ILE A 414 -13.49 10.22 -2.81
CA ILE A 414 -13.35 8.90 -3.44
C ILE A 414 -14.54 8.02 -3.08
N THR A 415 -14.87 7.92 -1.80
CA THR A 415 -15.93 7.06 -1.28
C THR A 415 -17.30 7.35 -1.88
N TYR A 416 -17.66 8.65 -2.01
CA TYR A 416 -18.98 9.06 -2.47
C TYR A 416 -19.07 9.30 -3.98
N PHE A 417 -17.94 9.30 -4.72
CA PHE A 417 -17.89 9.43 -6.16
C PHE A 417 -17.23 8.21 -6.83
N PRO A 418 -18.00 7.09 -7.01
CA PRO A 418 -17.48 5.86 -7.58
C PRO A 418 -16.84 6.03 -8.97
N GLY A 419 -17.28 7.05 -9.73
CA GLY A 419 -16.71 7.36 -11.03
C GLY A 419 -15.19 7.61 -11.00
N LEU A 420 -14.62 8.08 -9.89
CA LEU A 420 -13.18 8.25 -9.76
C LEU A 420 -12.41 6.92 -9.83
N SER A 421 -12.99 5.85 -9.32
CA SER A 421 -12.36 4.53 -9.32
C SER A 421 -12.85 3.61 -10.45
N LEU A 422 -14.03 3.86 -11.02
CA LEU A 422 -14.65 2.95 -11.97
C LEU A 422 -14.62 3.41 -13.44
N VAL A 423 -14.11 4.60 -13.71
CA VAL A 423 -14.12 5.18 -15.07
C VAL A 423 -13.36 4.33 -16.11
N TRP A 424 -12.36 3.59 -15.66
CA TRP A 424 -11.54 2.71 -16.52
C TRP A 424 -11.69 1.23 -16.19
N VAL A 425 -12.65 0.88 -15.35
CA VAL A 425 -12.99 -0.49 -15.01
C VAL A 425 -14.07 -0.97 -15.98
N GLY A 426 -13.77 -2.02 -16.75
CA GLY A 426 -14.62 -2.58 -17.80
C GLY A 426 -15.51 -3.73 -17.35
#